data_c5f2c593322dcedbacc473f708f8291f
#
_entry.id   c5f2c593322dcedbacc473f708f8291f
#
_cell.length_a   1.000
_cell.length_b   1.000
_cell.length_c   1.000
_cell.angle_alpha   90.00
_cell.angle_beta   90.00
_cell.angle_gamma   90.00
#
_symmetry.space_group_name_H-M   'P 1'
#
loop_
_entity.id
_entity.type
_entity.pdbx_description
1 polymer ?
#
loop_
_entity_poly.entity_id
_entity_poly.type
_entity_poly.pdbx_seq_one_letter_code
_entity_poly.pdbx_strand_id
1 'polypeptide(L)'
;EAESDIPVKRYPLEQNQGLGLALRQGVLQCQYDIIARMDTDDIAVPDRFEKQVQLMEKNKLDLLGGHIAEFIDNPDEIVSYRRVPTQHAEIVAYQRMRSAFNHMTVMFKKDMVLKAGNYEDGLYMEDDLLWLNMIAAGAKTGNLDQILCKVRVGAGMFERRGGLRYLKLYRQARQRMLKRGQISYMEYAKSVAIQMVVALCPGFVRQFIFMKLLRKSK
;
A
#
# COMPACT_ATOMS: atom_id res chain seq x y z
N GLU A 1 -26.87 13.77 -5.35
CA GLU A 1 -26.29 12.47 -4.95
C GLU A 1 -27.11 11.42 -5.67
N ALA A 2 -26.50 10.73 -6.65
CA ALA A 2 -27.13 9.57 -7.26
C ALA A 2 -27.18 8.49 -6.17
N GLU A 3 -28.36 8.08 -5.76
CA GLU A 3 -28.57 6.91 -4.93
C GLU A 3 -28.02 5.70 -5.69
N SER A 4 -26.87 5.17 -5.26
CA SER A 4 -26.35 3.96 -5.89
C SER A 4 -27.10 2.77 -5.33
N ASP A 5 -27.63 1.90 -6.18
CA ASP A 5 -28.24 0.61 -5.79
C ASP A 5 -27.25 -0.36 -5.14
N ILE A 6 -26.02 0.07 -4.94
CA ILE A 6 -24.98 -0.72 -4.29
C ILE A 6 -25.17 -0.68 -2.77
N PRO A 7 -25.36 -1.82 -2.11
CA PRO A 7 -25.58 -1.86 -0.66
C PRO A 7 -24.34 -1.34 0.09
N VAL A 8 -24.51 -0.28 0.87
CA VAL A 8 -23.48 0.31 1.73
C VAL A 8 -23.67 -0.18 3.17
N LYS A 9 -22.64 -0.81 3.72
CA LYS A 9 -22.60 -1.21 5.13
C LYS A 9 -21.56 -0.38 5.88
N ARG A 10 -21.94 0.15 7.04
CA ARG A 10 -21.05 0.91 7.92
C ARG A 10 -20.70 0.08 9.15
N TYR A 11 -19.40 0.03 9.46
CA TYR A 11 -18.88 -0.65 10.65
C TYR A 11 -18.07 0.35 11.49
N PRO A 12 -18.74 1.14 12.35
CA PRO A 12 -18.04 2.06 13.24
C PRO A 12 -17.24 1.29 14.29
N LEU A 13 -16.01 1.72 14.53
CA LEU A 13 -15.22 1.25 15.66
C LEU A 13 -15.48 2.16 16.86
N GLU A 14 -15.64 1.59 18.05
CA GLU A 14 -15.90 2.36 19.29
C GLU A 14 -14.75 3.31 19.64
N GLN A 15 -13.52 2.95 19.24
CA GLN A 15 -12.32 3.73 19.49
C GLN A 15 -11.41 3.69 18.28
N ASN A 16 -10.59 4.75 18.11
CA ASN A 16 -9.53 4.76 17.09
C ASN A 16 -8.39 3.83 17.53
N GLN A 17 -8.32 2.66 16.90
CA GLN A 17 -7.31 1.63 17.14
C GLN A 17 -6.21 1.62 16.06
N GLY A 18 -6.20 2.61 15.16
CA GLY A 18 -5.29 2.70 14.03
C GLY A 18 -5.78 1.98 12.78
N LEU A 19 -5.14 2.33 11.66
CA LEU A 19 -5.56 1.87 10.32
C LEU A 19 -5.49 0.34 10.16
N GLY A 20 -4.42 -0.29 10.64
CA GLY A 20 -4.25 -1.74 10.51
C GLY A 20 -5.38 -2.54 11.15
N LEU A 21 -5.80 -2.19 12.38
CA LEU A 21 -6.92 -2.87 13.03
C LEU A 21 -8.27 -2.56 12.37
N ALA A 22 -8.48 -1.33 11.92
CA ALA A 22 -9.69 -0.99 11.17
C ALA A 22 -9.80 -1.83 9.88
N LEU A 23 -8.71 -1.95 9.12
CA LEU A 23 -8.66 -2.78 7.92
C LEU A 23 -8.82 -4.27 8.24
N ARG A 24 -8.22 -4.74 9.33
CA ARG A 24 -8.39 -6.13 9.79
C ARG A 24 -9.85 -6.46 10.03
N GLN A 25 -10.58 -5.60 10.73
CA GLN A 25 -12.02 -5.78 10.96
C GLN A 25 -12.80 -5.67 9.64
N GLY A 26 -12.45 -4.70 8.78
CA GLY A 26 -13.07 -4.54 7.47
C GLY A 26 -12.99 -5.81 6.62
N VAL A 27 -11.82 -6.47 6.56
CA VAL A 27 -11.64 -7.74 5.83
C VAL A 27 -12.56 -8.82 6.38
N LEU A 28 -12.70 -8.93 7.70
CA LEU A 28 -13.58 -9.94 8.33
C LEU A 28 -15.05 -9.71 7.98
N GLN A 29 -15.47 -8.45 7.86
CA GLN A 29 -16.85 -8.06 7.54
C GLN A 29 -17.21 -8.15 6.06
N CYS A 30 -16.22 -8.22 5.16
CA CYS A 30 -16.48 -8.41 3.73
C CYS A 30 -17.16 -9.75 3.47
N GLN A 31 -18.18 -9.75 2.61
CA GLN A 31 -18.99 -10.95 2.32
C GLN A 31 -18.47 -11.75 1.12
N TYR A 32 -17.76 -11.08 0.20
CA TYR A 32 -17.29 -11.68 -1.05
C TYR A 32 -15.83 -12.11 -0.96
N ASP A 33 -15.45 -13.03 -1.83
CA ASP A 33 -14.11 -13.62 -1.87
C ASP A 33 -13.04 -12.65 -2.41
N ILE A 34 -13.43 -11.70 -3.25
CA ILE A 34 -12.56 -10.66 -3.77
C ILE A 34 -12.86 -9.35 -3.07
N ILE A 35 -11.83 -8.75 -2.50
CA ILE A 35 -11.91 -7.48 -1.79
C ILE A 35 -11.06 -6.45 -2.53
N ALA A 36 -11.65 -5.30 -2.86
CA ALA A 36 -10.96 -4.12 -3.37
C ALA A 36 -10.85 -3.07 -2.25
N ARG A 37 -9.64 -2.57 -2.03
CA ARG A 37 -9.38 -1.52 -1.04
C ARG A 37 -9.35 -0.15 -1.71
N MET A 38 -9.84 0.86 -1.00
CA MET A 38 -9.81 2.26 -1.43
C MET A 38 -9.68 3.18 -0.22
N ASP A 39 -8.98 4.31 -0.37
CA ASP A 39 -9.03 5.43 0.58
C ASP A 39 -10.17 6.36 0.22
N THR A 40 -10.77 7.00 1.21
CA THR A 40 -11.98 7.83 1.02
C THR A 40 -11.70 9.20 0.40
N ASP A 41 -10.43 9.61 0.38
CA ASP A 41 -9.94 10.88 -0.18
C ASP A 41 -9.31 10.72 -1.57
N ASP A 42 -9.31 9.50 -2.12
CA ASP A 42 -8.77 9.15 -3.44
C ASP A 42 -9.89 8.91 -4.47
N ILE A 43 -9.56 8.88 -5.75
CA ILE A 43 -10.49 8.69 -6.86
C ILE A 43 -10.06 7.49 -7.69
N ALA A 44 -10.90 6.47 -7.77
CA ALA A 44 -10.70 5.33 -8.66
C ALA A 44 -10.99 5.71 -10.12
N VAL A 45 -10.20 5.16 -11.07
CA VAL A 45 -10.60 5.27 -12.48
C VAL A 45 -11.84 4.41 -12.75
N PRO A 46 -12.74 4.81 -13.69
CA PRO A 46 -14.05 4.17 -13.86
C PRO A 46 -13.98 2.66 -14.14
N ASP A 47 -13.01 2.22 -14.92
CA ASP A 47 -12.83 0.82 -15.36
C ASP A 47 -11.91 -0.01 -14.47
N ARG A 48 -11.53 0.51 -13.28
CA ARG A 48 -10.58 -0.12 -12.38
C ARG A 48 -10.99 -1.54 -12.01
N PHE A 49 -12.20 -1.72 -11.52
CA PHE A 49 -12.63 -3.02 -10.97
C PHE A 49 -12.77 -4.06 -12.07
N GLU A 50 -13.33 -3.70 -13.22
CA GLU A 50 -13.44 -4.59 -14.36
C GLU A 50 -12.07 -5.14 -14.79
N LYS A 51 -11.10 -4.24 -15.01
CA LYS A 51 -9.74 -4.61 -15.41
C LYS A 51 -9.02 -5.45 -14.37
N GLN A 52 -9.20 -5.12 -13.09
CA GLN A 52 -8.57 -5.89 -12.02
C GLN A 52 -9.15 -7.29 -11.90
N VAL A 53 -10.48 -7.46 -11.94
CA VAL A 53 -11.12 -8.77 -11.87
C VAL A 53 -10.69 -9.64 -13.06
N GLN A 54 -10.77 -9.11 -14.29
CA GLN A 54 -10.36 -9.83 -15.50
C GLN A 54 -8.89 -10.32 -15.41
N LEU A 55 -7.97 -9.49 -14.94
CA LEU A 55 -6.56 -9.89 -14.82
C LEU A 55 -6.33 -10.88 -13.68
N MET A 56 -7.02 -10.71 -12.55
CA MET A 56 -6.93 -11.67 -11.43
C MET A 56 -7.39 -13.06 -11.83
N GLU A 57 -8.52 -13.17 -12.55
CA GLU A 57 -9.06 -14.44 -13.02
C GLU A 57 -8.14 -15.07 -14.07
N LYS A 58 -7.77 -14.29 -15.11
CA LYS A 58 -6.91 -14.77 -16.21
C LYS A 58 -5.59 -15.34 -15.72
N ASN A 59 -4.95 -14.69 -14.76
CA ASN A 59 -3.60 -15.04 -14.27
C ASN A 59 -3.65 -15.82 -12.95
N LYS A 60 -4.85 -16.07 -12.39
CA LYS A 60 -5.06 -16.71 -11.08
C LYS A 60 -4.28 -16.02 -9.98
N LEU A 61 -4.35 -14.66 -9.93
CA LEU A 61 -3.67 -13.86 -8.94
C LEU A 61 -4.44 -13.85 -7.61
N ASP A 62 -3.69 -13.72 -6.52
CA ASP A 62 -4.22 -13.60 -5.17
C ASP A 62 -4.15 -12.17 -4.64
N LEU A 63 -3.23 -11.36 -5.19
CA LEU A 63 -3.05 -9.93 -4.89
C LEU A 63 -2.68 -9.19 -6.16
N LEU A 64 -3.44 -8.15 -6.48
CA LEU A 64 -3.26 -7.31 -7.65
C LEU A 64 -3.36 -5.84 -7.25
N GLY A 65 -2.39 -5.02 -7.63
CA GLY A 65 -2.42 -3.57 -7.52
C GLY A 65 -2.25 -2.89 -8.87
N GLY A 66 -1.76 -1.65 -8.84
CA GLY A 66 -1.42 -0.88 -10.04
C GLY A 66 -0.78 0.46 -9.70
N HIS A 67 -0.60 1.27 -10.72
CA HIS A 67 0.01 2.59 -10.61
C HIS A 67 -0.97 3.64 -10.10
N ILE A 68 -0.44 4.76 -9.61
CA ILE A 68 -1.23 5.92 -9.21
C ILE A 68 -0.73 7.19 -9.87
N ALA A 69 -1.66 8.13 -10.06
CA ALA A 69 -1.39 9.51 -10.37
C ALA A 69 -1.63 10.34 -9.11
N GLU A 70 -0.74 11.25 -8.77
CA GLU A 70 -0.82 12.05 -7.54
C GLU A 70 -1.25 13.49 -7.88
N PHE A 71 -2.21 14.04 -7.13
CA PHE A 71 -2.69 15.42 -7.25
C PHE A 71 -2.74 16.10 -5.88
N ILE A 72 -2.81 17.42 -5.84
CA ILE A 72 -2.89 18.19 -4.57
C ILE A 72 -4.35 18.63 -4.35
N ASP A 73 -4.82 19.59 -5.09
CA ASP A 73 -6.16 20.15 -4.93
C ASP A 73 -7.11 19.70 -6.03
N ASN A 74 -6.71 19.87 -7.28
CA ASN A 74 -7.50 19.53 -8.45
C ASN A 74 -7.08 18.15 -9.01
N PRO A 75 -7.99 17.16 -9.07
CA PRO A 75 -7.67 15.81 -9.56
C PRO A 75 -7.33 15.75 -11.06
N ASP A 76 -7.54 16.82 -11.81
CA ASP A 76 -7.15 16.91 -13.22
C ASP A 76 -5.73 17.49 -13.39
N GLU A 77 -5.14 18.02 -12.33
CA GLU A 77 -3.77 18.56 -12.30
C GLU A 77 -2.82 17.57 -11.63
N ILE A 78 -2.33 16.60 -12.42
CA ILE A 78 -1.43 15.57 -11.91
C ILE A 78 -0.03 16.17 -11.70
N VAL A 79 0.48 16.04 -10.47
CA VAL A 79 1.80 16.53 -10.07
C VAL A 79 2.89 15.47 -10.15
N SER A 80 2.54 14.20 -9.99
CA SER A 80 3.50 13.08 -10.09
C SER A 80 2.81 11.73 -10.32
N TYR A 81 3.64 10.73 -10.64
CA TYR A 81 3.19 9.34 -10.80
C TYR A 81 4.01 8.42 -9.92
N ARG A 82 3.35 7.45 -9.27
CA ARG A 82 4.05 6.34 -8.64
C ARG A 82 3.78 5.06 -9.44
N ARG A 83 4.80 4.62 -10.17
CA ARG A 83 4.82 3.32 -10.84
C ARG A 83 5.44 2.27 -9.94
N VAL A 84 4.95 1.06 -10.04
CA VAL A 84 5.40 -0.11 -9.26
C VAL A 84 5.70 -1.27 -10.22
N PRO A 85 6.54 -2.26 -9.85
CA PRO A 85 6.81 -3.42 -10.69
C PRO A 85 5.53 -4.21 -10.95
N THR A 86 5.42 -4.81 -12.14
CA THR A 86 4.19 -5.48 -12.59
C THR A 86 4.24 -6.99 -12.50
N GLN A 87 5.43 -7.58 -12.61
CA GLN A 87 5.62 -9.03 -12.63
C GLN A 87 5.92 -9.58 -11.24
N HIS A 88 5.40 -10.78 -10.94
CA HIS A 88 5.53 -11.40 -9.63
C HIS A 88 6.97 -11.43 -9.10
N ALA A 89 7.93 -11.87 -9.90
CA ALA A 89 9.32 -11.96 -9.47
C ALA A 89 9.94 -10.60 -9.12
N GLU A 90 9.62 -9.57 -9.90
CA GLU A 90 10.05 -8.19 -9.64
C GLU A 90 9.38 -7.62 -8.38
N ILE A 91 8.08 -7.92 -8.20
CA ILE A 91 7.32 -7.53 -7.00
C ILE A 91 7.96 -8.13 -5.75
N VAL A 92 8.25 -9.43 -5.75
CA VAL A 92 8.89 -10.11 -4.62
C VAL A 92 10.24 -9.47 -4.26
N ALA A 93 11.08 -9.21 -5.25
CA ALA A 93 12.39 -8.58 -5.04
C ALA A 93 12.24 -7.14 -4.52
N TYR A 94 11.34 -6.36 -5.11
CA TYR A 94 11.12 -4.95 -4.76
C TYR A 94 10.50 -4.79 -3.37
N GLN A 95 9.54 -5.66 -2.99
CA GLN A 95 8.85 -5.62 -1.70
C GLN A 95 9.79 -5.80 -0.51
N ARG A 96 10.92 -6.48 -0.69
CA ARG A 96 11.95 -6.61 0.35
C ARG A 96 12.59 -5.29 0.75
N MET A 97 12.61 -4.31 -0.12
CA MET A 97 13.24 -3.01 0.12
C MET A 97 12.22 -1.86 0.22
N ARG A 98 11.14 -1.93 -0.53
CA ARG A 98 10.15 -0.87 -0.66
C ARG A 98 8.81 -1.46 -1.08
N SER A 99 7.69 -0.87 -0.62
CA SER A 99 6.36 -1.32 -1.01
C SER A 99 6.19 -1.42 -2.53
N ALA A 100 5.91 -2.63 -3.01
CA ALA A 100 5.65 -2.94 -4.42
C ALA A 100 4.19 -2.69 -4.82
N PHE A 101 3.35 -2.28 -3.87
CA PHE A 101 1.95 -1.97 -4.11
C PHE A 101 1.60 -0.56 -3.66
N ASN A 102 0.65 0.04 -4.35
CA ASN A 102 -0.04 1.23 -3.90
C ASN A 102 -1.29 0.77 -3.15
N HIS A 103 -1.32 0.94 -1.83
CA HIS A 103 -2.33 0.34 -0.95
C HIS A 103 -3.77 0.62 -1.39
N MET A 104 -4.07 1.86 -1.84
CA MET A 104 -5.39 2.26 -2.33
C MET A 104 -5.80 1.60 -3.65
N THR A 105 -4.88 0.93 -4.35
CA THR A 105 -5.18 0.26 -5.63
C THR A 105 -5.40 -1.24 -5.49
N VAL A 106 -5.13 -1.82 -4.32
CA VAL A 106 -5.08 -3.28 -4.21
C VAL A 106 -6.46 -3.93 -4.29
N MET A 107 -6.46 -5.08 -4.94
CA MET A 107 -7.53 -6.06 -4.95
C MET A 107 -6.93 -7.41 -4.58
N PHE A 108 -7.56 -8.16 -3.68
CA PHE A 108 -7.01 -9.42 -3.17
C PHE A 108 -8.10 -10.42 -2.82
N LYS A 109 -7.72 -11.70 -2.76
CA LYS A 109 -8.59 -12.77 -2.26
C LYS A 109 -8.62 -12.76 -0.74
N LYS A 110 -9.81 -12.80 -0.19
CA LYS A 110 -10.05 -12.80 1.26
C LYS A 110 -9.38 -13.97 1.96
N ASP A 111 -9.50 -15.18 1.41
CA ASP A 111 -8.91 -16.41 1.94
C ASP A 111 -7.37 -16.30 2.05
N MET A 112 -6.72 -15.74 1.04
CA MET A 112 -5.27 -15.54 1.04
C MET A 112 -4.83 -14.52 2.10
N VAL A 113 -5.58 -13.42 2.28
CA VAL A 113 -5.30 -12.45 3.35
C VAL A 113 -5.47 -13.09 4.72
N LEU A 114 -6.51 -13.89 4.93
CA LEU A 114 -6.73 -14.61 6.19
C LEU A 114 -5.65 -15.66 6.44
N LYS A 115 -5.25 -16.43 5.42
CA LYS A 115 -4.14 -17.38 5.48
C LYS A 115 -2.81 -16.71 5.86
N ALA A 116 -2.59 -15.48 5.38
CA ALA A 116 -1.40 -14.67 5.69
C ALA A 116 -1.44 -14.01 7.08
N GLY A 117 -2.53 -14.18 7.85
CA GLY A 117 -2.70 -13.64 9.20
C GLY A 117 -3.42 -12.29 9.27
N ASN A 118 -3.94 -11.79 8.12
CA ASN A 118 -4.62 -10.50 8.01
C ASN A 118 -3.73 -9.31 8.39
N TYR A 119 -4.27 -8.09 8.44
CA TYR A 119 -3.54 -6.90 8.91
C TYR A 119 -3.13 -7.05 10.38
N GLU A 120 -1.90 -6.68 10.70
CA GLU A 120 -1.36 -6.78 12.04
C GLU A 120 -1.58 -5.50 12.84
N ASP A 121 -1.66 -5.68 14.16
CA ASP A 121 -1.86 -4.61 15.12
C ASP A 121 -0.61 -3.76 15.37
N GLY A 122 -0.83 -2.48 15.66
CA GLY A 122 0.10 -1.59 16.34
C GLY A 122 1.35 -1.20 15.55
N LEU A 123 1.39 -1.44 14.25
CA LEU A 123 2.54 -1.09 13.42
C LEU A 123 2.20 -0.10 12.33
N TYR A 124 3.10 0.82 12.17
CA TYR A 124 3.25 1.56 10.94
C TYR A 124 3.79 0.61 9.85
N MET A 125 3.29 0.65 8.62
CA MET A 125 3.60 -0.28 7.51
C MET A 125 2.82 -1.61 7.63
N GLU A 126 1.60 -1.55 8.09
CA GLU A 126 0.65 -2.68 8.16
C GLU A 126 0.44 -3.36 6.81
N ASP A 127 0.45 -2.57 5.73
CA ASP A 127 0.34 -2.99 4.36
C ASP A 127 1.59 -3.78 3.89
N ASP A 128 2.78 -3.23 4.09
CA ASP A 128 4.04 -3.89 3.71
C ASP A 128 4.23 -5.23 4.41
N LEU A 129 3.84 -5.31 5.69
CA LEU A 129 3.87 -6.56 6.45
C LEU A 129 2.91 -7.58 5.87
N LEU A 130 1.68 -7.16 5.56
CA LEU A 130 0.68 -8.04 4.96
C LEU A 130 1.16 -8.57 3.59
N TRP A 131 1.71 -7.71 2.72
CA TRP A 131 2.20 -8.14 1.42
C TRP A 131 3.32 -9.18 1.53
N LEU A 132 4.27 -8.99 2.43
CA LEU A 132 5.33 -9.98 2.69
C LEU A 132 4.78 -11.27 3.28
N ASN A 133 3.80 -11.20 4.18
CA ASN A 133 3.13 -12.39 4.72
C ASN A 133 2.38 -13.16 3.63
N MET A 134 1.65 -12.46 2.74
CA MET A 134 0.94 -13.08 1.62
C MET A 134 1.92 -13.74 0.64
N ILE A 135 3.03 -13.09 0.30
CA ILE A 135 4.08 -13.65 -0.55
C ILE A 135 4.68 -14.90 0.11
N ALA A 136 4.99 -14.86 1.41
CA ALA A 136 5.50 -16.00 2.16
C ALA A 136 4.49 -17.16 2.25
N ALA A 137 3.19 -16.87 2.27
CA ALA A 137 2.10 -17.86 2.23
C ALA A 137 1.86 -18.44 0.82
N GLY A 138 2.61 -18.00 -0.19
CA GLY A 138 2.55 -18.49 -1.57
C GLY A 138 1.61 -17.72 -2.49
N ALA A 139 1.22 -16.50 -2.14
CA ALA A 139 0.36 -15.66 -2.98
C ALA A 139 1.00 -15.37 -4.35
N LYS A 140 0.22 -15.51 -5.42
CA LYS A 140 0.56 -15.02 -6.75
C LYS A 140 0.20 -13.55 -6.86
N THR A 141 1.17 -12.71 -7.17
CA THR A 141 1.01 -11.27 -7.16
C THR A 141 1.23 -10.67 -8.54
N GLY A 142 0.61 -9.51 -8.78
CA GLY A 142 0.78 -8.71 -9.99
C GLY A 142 0.43 -7.24 -9.76
N ASN A 143 0.81 -6.38 -10.69
CA ASN A 143 0.27 -5.04 -10.80
C ASN A 143 -0.11 -4.79 -12.26
N LEU A 144 -1.24 -4.12 -12.47
CA LEU A 144 -1.61 -3.57 -13.78
C LEU A 144 -0.64 -2.44 -14.15
N ASP A 145 -0.11 -2.46 -15.37
CA ASP A 145 0.70 -1.36 -15.92
C ASP A 145 -0.20 -0.18 -16.37
N GLN A 146 -1.07 0.24 -15.46
CA GLN A 146 -2.04 1.32 -15.66
C GLN A 146 -2.24 2.11 -14.37
N ILE A 147 -2.66 3.36 -14.52
CA ILE A 147 -3.12 4.18 -13.40
C ILE A 147 -4.50 3.66 -12.98
N LEU A 148 -4.63 3.28 -11.73
CA LEU A 148 -5.89 2.77 -11.16
C LEU A 148 -6.57 3.76 -10.23
N CYS A 149 -5.80 4.68 -9.64
CA CYS A 149 -6.31 5.71 -8.75
C CYS A 149 -5.59 7.04 -8.98
N LYS A 150 -6.35 8.14 -8.87
CA LYS A 150 -5.82 9.47 -8.62
C LYS A 150 -5.78 9.65 -7.09
N VAL A 151 -4.61 9.96 -6.54
CA VAL A 151 -4.35 9.98 -5.10
C VAL A 151 -4.07 11.41 -4.64
N ARG A 152 -4.78 11.83 -3.62
CA ARG A 152 -4.57 13.15 -3.02
C ARG A 152 -3.30 13.15 -2.17
N VAL A 153 -2.36 14.01 -2.50
CA VAL A 153 -1.12 14.20 -1.73
C VAL A 153 -1.05 15.61 -1.18
N GLY A 154 -0.57 15.74 0.04
CA GLY A 154 -0.44 17.04 0.71
C GLY A 154 0.81 17.11 1.59
N ALA A 155 1.13 18.32 2.08
CA ALA A 155 2.31 18.56 2.92
C ALA A 155 2.37 17.63 4.14
N GLY A 156 1.25 17.36 4.78
CA GLY A 156 1.15 16.48 5.94
C GLY A 156 1.60 15.03 5.67
N MET A 157 1.57 14.55 4.42
CA MET A 157 2.09 13.23 4.08
C MET A 157 3.62 13.16 4.26
N PHE A 158 4.33 14.21 3.89
CA PHE A 158 5.80 14.25 4.01
C PHE A 158 6.25 14.49 5.46
N GLU A 159 5.48 15.26 6.22
CA GLU A 159 5.75 15.53 7.64
C GLU A 159 5.63 14.25 8.47
N ARG A 160 4.58 13.46 8.28
CA ARG A 160 4.35 12.20 8.97
C ARG A 160 5.45 11.15 8.76
N ARG A 161 6.25 11.27 7.68
CA ARG A 161 7.36 10.35 7.35
C ARG A 161 8.71 10.83 7.85
N GLY A 162 8.75 11.78 8.77
CA GLY A 162 9.95 12.35 9.35
C GLY A 162 10.07 12.15 10.85
N GLY A 163 11.28 12.46 11.37
CA GLY A 163 11.58 12.46 12.78
C GLY A 163 11.89 11.10 13.40
N LEU A 164 12.38 11.13 14.64
CA LEU A 164 12.83 9.93 15.36
C LEU A 164 11.70 8.94 15.67
N ARG A 165 10.48 9.44 15.88
CA ARG A 165 9.29 8.59 16.12
C ARG A 165 9.00 7.70 14.91
N TYR A 166 8.98 8.29 13.72
CA TYR A 166 8.78 7.55 12.48
C TYR A 166 9.89 6.53 12.24
N LEU A 167 11.16 6.94 12.43
CA LEU A 167 12.32 6.05 12.28
C LEU A 167 12.23 4.85 13.22
N LYS A 168 11.81 5.06 14.49
CA LYS A 168 11.64 3.97 15.46
C LYS A 168 10.59 2.97 14.98
N LEU A 169 9.41 3.44 14.53
CA LEU A 169 8.33 2.58 14.02
C LEU A 169 8.75 1.83 12.75
N TYR A 170 9.40 2.51 11.81
CA TYR A 170 9.95 1.90 10.61
C TYR A 170 10.93 0.78 10.94
N ARG A 171 11.90 1.06 11.84
CA ARG A 171 12.87 0.07 12.29
C ARG A 171 12.19 -1.15 12.94
N GLN A 172 11.17 -0.94 13.76
CA GLN A 172 10.43 -2.03 14.41
C GLN A 172 9.73 -2.93 13.36
N ALA A 173 9.07 -2.34 12.36
CA ALA A 173 8.44 -3.09 11.28
C ALA A 173 9.48 -3.89 10.49
N ARG A 174 10.59 -3.26 10.07
CA ARG A 174 11.68 -3.94 9.35
C ARG A 174 12.35 -5.05 10.18
N GLN A 175 12.50 -4.85 11.49
CA GLN A 175 13.03 -5.88 12.39
C GLN A 175 12.08 -7.08 12.49
N ARG A 176 10.77 -6.87 12.45
CA ARG A 176 9.77 -7.94 12.42
C ARG A 176 9.89 -8.76 11.13
N MET A 177 10.04 -8.10 9.98
CA MET A 177 10.28 -8.75 8.68
C MET A 177 11.58 -9.59 8.69
N LEU A 178 12.67 -9.05 9.28
CA LEU A 178 13.94 -9.78 9.43
C LEU A 178 13.78 -11.03 10.32
N LYS A 179 13.13 -10.90 11.47
CA LYS A 179 12.89 -12.04 12.38
C LYS A 179 12.07 -13.16 11.76
N ARG A 180 11.21 -12.84 10.77
CA ARG A 180 10.41 -13.80 10.01
C ARG A 180 11.16 -14.37 8.80
N GLY A 181 12.41 -13.99 8.57
CA GLY A 181 13.18 -14.42 7.40
C GLY A 181 12.66 -13.87 6.05
N GLN A 182 11.80 -12.87 6.08
CA GLN A 182 11.21 -12.27 4.88
C GLN A 182 12.17 -11.32 4.15
N ILE A 183 13.14 -10.80 4.88
CA ILE A 183 14.23 -9.97 4.36
C ILE A 183 15.56 -10.41 4.96
N SER A 184 16.65 -10.20 4.24
CA SER A 184 18.01 -10.45 4.75
C SER A 184 18.48 -9.33 5.68
N TYR A 185 19.54 -9.61 6.45
CA TYR A 185 20.18 -8.60 7.29
C TYR A 185 20.70 -7.40 6.48
N MET A 186 21.24 -7.64 5.29
CA MET A 186 21.70 -6.59 4.38
C MET A 186 20.55 -5.68 3.93
N GLU A 187 19.40 -6.25 3.56
CA GLU A 187 18.20 -5.50 3.17
C GLU A 187 17.65 -4.70 4.36
N TYR A 188 17.64 -5.29 5.55
CA TYR A 188 17.30 -4.59 6.79
C TYR A 188 18.24 -3.40 7.04
N ALA A 189 19.55 -3.62 7.10
CA ALA A 189 20.53 -2.58 7.39
C ALA A 189 20.47 -1.44 6.36
N LYS A 190 20.43 -1.78 5.07
CA LYS A 190 20.35 -0.82 3.98
C LYS A 190 19.06 0.01 4.03
N SER A 191 17.90 -0.63 4.25
CA SER A 191 16.62 0.08 4.29
C SER A 191 16.52 1.01 5.51
N VAL A 192 17.02 0.58 6.68
CA VAL A 192 17.04 1.41 7.89
C VAL A 192 18.02 2.59 7.74
N ALA A 193 19.20 2.39 7.12
CA ALA A 193 20.17 3.46 6.87
C ALA A 193 19.58 4.53 5.91
N ILE A 194 18.95 4.11 4.81
CA ILE A 194 18.28 5.03 3.89
C ILE A 194 17.19 5.81 4.63
N GLN A 195 16.34 5.11 5.41
CA GLN A 195 15.25 5.75 6.14
C GLN A 195 15.76 6.70 7.23
N MET A 196 16.88 6.41 7.84
CA MET A 196 17.53 7.31 8.83
C MET A 196 17.91 8.64 8.18
N VAL A 197 18.55 8.61 7.00
CA VAL A 197 18.87 9.82 6.24
C VAL A 197 17.59 10.61 5.92
N VAL A 198 16.56 9.93 5.36
CA VAL A 198 15.30 10.59 4.99
C VAL A 198 14.57 11.16 6.20
N ALA A 199 14.54 10.44 7.33
CA ALA A 199 13.83 10.88 8.54
C ALA A 199 14.50 12.08 9.23
N LEU A 200 15.81 12.19 9.14
CA LEU A 200 16.60 13.29 9.75
C LEU A 200 16.73 14.51 8.85
N CYS A 201 16.44 14.38 7.55
CA CYS A 201 16.44 15.53 6.64
C CYS A 201 15.35 16.55 6.99
N PRO A 202 15.61 17.86 6.79
CA PRO A 202 14.58 18.90 6.84
C PRO A 202 13.40 18.59 5.93
N GLY A 203 12.20 19.07 6.30
CA GLY A 203 10.96 18.75 5.58
C GLY A 203 11.02 19.05 4.07
N PHE A 204 11.60 20.21 3.68
CA PHE A 204 11.74 20.58 2.26
C PHE A 204 12.68 19.66 1.48
N VAL A 205 13.78 19.19 2.09
CA VAL A 205 14.70 18.22 1.47
C VAL A 205 13.99 16.87 1.31
N ARG A 206 13.23 16.45 2.30
CA ARG A 206 12.44 15.24 2.25
C ARG A 206 11.40 15.30 1.13
N GLN A 207 10.67 16.41 1.02
CA GLN A 207 9.73 16.63 -0.07
C GLN A 207 10.42 16.52 -1.44
N PHE A 208 11.58 17.17 -1.60
CA PHE A 208 12.37 17.08 -2.84
C PHE A 208 12.77 15.64 -3.16
N ILE A 209 13.28 14.87 -2.18
CA ILE A 209 13.63 13.45 -2.35
C ILE A 209 12.41 12.65 -2.83
N PHE A 210 11.27 12.82 -2.19
CA PHE A 210 10.05 12.11 -2.58
C PHE A 210 9.57 12.48 -3.98
N MET A 211 9.51 13.77 -4.30
CA MET A 211 8.96 14.24 -5.58
C MET A 211 9.88 14.00 -6.78
N LYS A 212 11.20 14.13 -6.59
CA LYS A 212 12.16 14.08 -7.71
C LYS A 212 12.87 12.74 -7.86
N LEU A 213 13.17 12.04 -6.75
CA LEU A 213 13.92 10.79 -6.79
C LEU A 213 13.03 9.54 -6.72
N LEU A 214 11.92 9.61 -5.99
CA LEU A 214 11.04 8.45 -5.75
C LEU A 214 9.77 8.47 -6.59
N ARG A 215 9.51 9.54 -7.31
CA ARG A 215 8.39 9.71 -8.23
C ARG A 215 8.92 10.07 -9.62
N LYS A 216 8.19 9.66 -10.66
CA LYS A 216 8.42 10.19 -12.00
C LYS A 216 7.61 11.48 -12.11
N SER A 217 8.28 12.61 -12.32
CA SER A 217 7.60 13.84 -12.76
C SER A 217 6.98 13.61 -14.14
N LYS A 218 5.99 14.43 -14.47
CA LYS A 218 5.40 14.51 -15.80
C LYS A 218 6.46 14.65 -16.87
#